data_67c9fec6bc47381c85e80a5826d756ef
#
_entry.id   67c9fec6bc47381c85e80a5826d756ef
#
_cell.length_a   1.000
_cell.length_b   1.000
_cell.length_c   1.000
_cell.angle_alpha   90.00
_cell.angle_beta   90.00
_cell.angle_gamma   90.00
#
_symmetry.space_group_name_H-M   'P 1'
#
loop_
_entity.id
_entity.type
_entity.pdbx_description
1 polymer ?
#
loop_
_entity_poly.entity_id
_entity_poly.type
_entity_poly.pdbx_seq_one_letter_code
_entity_poly.pdbx_strand_id
1 'polypeptide(L)'
;YGEYASQPLVLNFHRTDHKDGSATYFREFLRQYMMAQRPNRSDYPAWNQRQYVIDSIAWVRDPLYGWCNKNFKKDGSPYNVYTDGLKVYTTIDSRMQRYAEEAVYGHVARYLQPEFDKEKQGQPNAPFSDALKPEEVRTILRNSMRQSERYRNMKAAGYTEGEIMKAFRTPTDMTIFSYHGDLDTTMTPMDSIRYYKHFLRAGFMSMDPKTGYVKAYVGGLDYSHFMYDMVTGGRRQVGSTIKPFLYSLAMGNGFTPCDKAPNVQRTYMVAGQPWTPRNGSHARYG
;
A
#
# COMPACT_ATOMS: atom_id res chain seq x y z
N TYR A 1 -34.50 -6.43 43.32
CA TYR A 1 -34.89 -5.82 42.04
C TYR A 1 -34.43 -4.33 41.95
N GLY A 2 -34.62 -3.58 43.05
CA GLY A 2 -34.23 -2.17 43.13
C GLY A 2 -32.73 -1.92 43.11
N GLU A 3 -31.93 -2.84 43.60
CA GLU A 3 -30.47 -2.72 43.66
C GLU A 3 -29.81 -2.84 42.29
N TYR A 4 -30.40 -3.64 41.39
CA TYR A 4 -29.93 -3.76 39.98
C TYR A 4 -30.52 -2.70 39.05
N ALA A 5 -31.69 -2.15 39.38
CA ALA A 5 -32.32 -1.11 38.58
C ALA A 5 -31.62 0.26 38.70
N SER A 6 -30.85 0.46 39.77
CA SER A 6 -30.07 1.69 39.99
C SER A 6 -28.64 1.64 39.46
N GLN A 7 -28.17 0.48 38.99
CA GLN A 7 -26.84 0.36 38.43
C GLN A 7 -26.82 0.87 36.98
N PRO A 8 -25.83 1.69 36.58
CA PRO A 8 -25.71 2.10 35.21
C PRO A 8 -25.44 0.88 34.30
N LEU A 9 -26.13 0.80 33.17
CA LEU A 9 -25.91 -0.22 32.18
C LEU A 9 -24.52 -0.01 31.58
N VAL A 10 -23.56 -0.87 31.90
CA VAL A 10 -22.25 -0.91 31.27
C VAL A 10 -22.39 -1.67 29.95
N LEU A 11 -22.43 -0.95 28.85
CA LEU A 11 -22.47 -1.56 27.54
C LEU A 11 -21.05 -2.04 27.17
N ASN A 12 -20.86 -3.34 27.03
CA ASN A 12 -19.66 -3.94 26.45
C ASN A 12 -19.81 -4.02 24.92
N PHE A 13 -20.20 -2.90 24.32
CA PHE A 13 -20.35 -2.78 22.88
C PHE A 13 -19.07 -2.21 22.26
N HIS A 14 -18.36 -3.05 21.54
CA HIS A 14 -17.27 -2.60 20.66
C HIS A 14 -17.81 -2.51 19.24
N ARG A 15 -17.83 -1.30 18.69
CA ARG A 15 -18.18 -1.10 17.29
C ARG A 15 -17.10 -1.77 16.45
N THR A 16 -17.46 -2.85 15.75
CA THR A 16 -16.56 -3.48 14.78
C THR A 16 -16.43 -2.57 13.58
N ASP A 17 -15.25 -2.06 13.31
CA ASP A 17 -14.95 -1.26 12.12
C ASP A 17 -14.43 -2.18 11.00
N HIS A 18 -14.54 -1.69 9.74
CA HIS A 18 -13.94 -2.36 8.57
C HIS A 18 -12.41 -2.47 8.66
N LYS A 19 -11.79 -1.73 9.57
CA LYS A 19 -10.35 -1.76 9.85
C LYS A 19 -9.93 -2.89 10.79
N ASP A 20 -10.90 -3.51 11.50
CA ASP A 20 -10.65 -4.55 12.48
C ASP A 20 -10.62 -5.95 11.85
N GLY A 21 -9.90 -6.87 12.48
CA GLY A 21 -9.84 -8.29 12.11
C GLY A 21 -8.78 -8.62 11.06
N SER A 22 -8.78 -9.88 10.62
CA SER A 22 -7.77 -10.41 9.70
C SER A 22 -7.99 -9.99 8.26
N ALA A 23 -6.93 -9.98 7.46
CA ALA A 23 -6.91 -9.69 6.03
C ALA A 23 -7.53 -8.34 5.66
N THR A 24 -7.36 -7.30 6.47
CA THR A 24 -7.97 -5.98 6.28
C THR A 24 -7.68 -5.36 4.92
N TYR A 25 -6.43 -5.41 4.47
CA TYR A 25 -6.05 -4.91 3.14
C TYR A 25 -6.73 -5.67 2.01
N PHE A 26 -6.82 -7.01 2.12
CA PHE A 26 -7.49 -7.83 1.13
C PHE A 26 -9.00 -7.55 1.10
N ARG A 27 -9.64 -7.42 2.27
CA ARG A 27 -11.07 -7.07 2.36
C ARG A 27 -11.35 -5.72 1.72
N GLU A 28 -10.47 -4.74 1.96
CA GLU A 28 -10.62 -3.41 1.41
C GLU A 28 -10.36 -3.37 -0.11
N PHE A 29 -9.37 -4.12 -0.59
CA PHE A 29 -9.16 -4.36 -2.02
C PHE A 29 -10.43 -4.96 -2.65
N LEU A 30 -10.97 -6.02 -2.05
CA LEU A 30 -12.16 -6.70 -2.55
C LEU A 30 -13.39 -5.77 -2.55
N ARG A 31 -13.56 -4.97 -1.50
CA ARG A 31 -14.61 -3.96 -1.45
C ARG A 31 -14.51 -2.98 -2.61
N GLN A 32 -13.34 -2.38 -2.80
CA GLN A 32 -13.11 -1.44 -3.92
C GLN A 32 -13.39 -2.09 -5.26
N TYR A 33 -12.97 -3.34 -5.43
CA TYR A 33 -13.16 -4.10 -6.64
C TYR A 33 -14.64 -4.37 -6.94
N MET A 34 -15.39 -4.84 -5.93
CA MET A 34 -16.81 -5.17 -6.07
C MET A 34 -17.70 -3.92 -6.18
N MET A 35 -17.30 -2.81 -5.55
CA MET A 35 -18.05 -1.54 -5.59
C MET A 35 -17.56 -0.58 -6.69
N ALA A 36 -16.67 -1.02 -7.57
CA ALA A 36 -16.19 -0.20 -8.66
C ALA A 36 -17.35 0.33 -9.52
N GLN A 37 -17.26 1.59 -9.91
CA GLN A 37 -18.22 2.22 -10.83
C GLN A 37 -17.88 1.86 -12.28
N ARG A 38 -18.85 2.02 -13.17
CA ARG A 38 -18.59 1.92 -14.60
C ARG A 38 -17.56 2.99 -15.00
N PRO A 39 -16.42 2.59 -15.59
CA PRO A 39 -15.38 3.54 -15.92
C PRO A 39 -15.86 4.58 -16.91
N ASN A 40 -15.61 5.88 -16.60
CA ASN A 40 -15.81 6.97 -17.51
C ASN A 40 -14.46 7.63 -17.79
N ARG A 41 -14.14 7.87 -19.05
CA ARG A 41 -12.85 8.39 -19.49
C ARG A 41 -12.50 9.74 -18.84
N SER A 42 -13.50 10.58 -18.55
CA SER A 42 -13.31 11.89 -17.88
C SER A 42 -12.77 11.77 -16.45
N ASP A 43 -12.99 10.62 -15.78
CA ASP A 43 -12.58 10.42 -14.39
C ASP A 43 -11.10 10.08 -14.27
N TYR A 44 -10.42 9.83 -15.40
CA TYR A 44 -9.02 9.48 -15.46
C TYR A 44 -8.18 10.64 -16.02
N PRO A 45 -7.17 11.10 -15.25
CA PRO A 45 -6.30 12.16 -15.73
C PRO A 45 -5.50 11.71 -16.98
N ALA A 46 -5.04 12.66 -17.78
CA ALA A 46 -4.36 12.41 -19.06
C ALA A 46 -3.16 11.46 -18.93
N TRP A 47 -2.42 11.54 -17.80
CA TRP A 47 -1.27 10.67 -17.53
C TRP A 47 -1.66 9.23 -17.14
N ASN A 48 -2.93 8.94 -16.84
CA ASN A 48 -3.41 7.65 -16.36
C ASN A 48 -4.49 7.02 -17.25
N GLN A 49 -4.56 7.36 -18.51
CA GLN A 49 -5.53 6.81 -19.47
C GLN A 49 -5.37 5.29 -19.67
N ARG A 50 -4.18 4.74 -19.40
CA ARG A 50 -3.96 3.28 -19.40
C ARG A 50 -4.84 2.59 -18.35
N GLN A 51 -5.02 3.18 -17.17
CA GLN A 51 -5.89 2.61 -16.14
C GLN A 51 -7.35 2.57 -16.58
N TYR A 52 -7.83 3.62 -17.27
CA TYR A 52 -9.16 3.60 -17.88
C TYR A 52 -9.39 2.40 -18.80
N VAL A 53 -8.40 2.07 -19.62
CA VAL A 53 -8.50 0.89 -20.52
C VAL A 53 -8.56 -0.41 -19.72
N ILE A 54 -7.71 -0.55 -18.69
CA ILE A 54 -7.68 -1.73 -17.82
C ILE A 54 -9.02 -1.90 -17.11
N ASP A 55 -9.53 -0.85 -16.49
CA ASP A 55 -10.79 -0.86 -15.74
C ASP A 55 -12.00 -1.12 -16.67
N SER A 56 -11.96 -0.57 -17.89
CA SER A 56 -12.99 -0.81 -18.90
C SER A 56 -13.03 -2.28 -19.34
N ILE A 57 -11.87 -2.90 -19.52
CA ILE A 57 -11.76 -4.33 -19.83
C ILE A 57 -12.27 -5.16 -18.65
N ALA A 58 -11.85 -4.82 -17.43
CA ALA A 58 -12.32 -5.50 -16.22
C ALA A 58 -13.84 -5.38 -16.06
N TRP A 59 -14.40 -4.18 -16.27
CA TRP A 59 -15.84 -3.96 -16.21
C TRP A 59 -16.62 -4.89 -17.16
N VAL A 60 -16.11 -5.10 -18.36
CA VAL A 60 -16.81 -5.94 -19.37
C VAL A 60 -16.57 -7.43 -19.14
N ARG A 61 -15.34 -7.82 -18.79
CA ARG A 61 -14.92 -9.22 -18.80
C ARG A 61 -14.96 -9.90 -17.44
N ASP A 62 -14.82 -9.14 -16.35
CA ASP A 62 -14.82 -9.70 -15.01
C ASP A 62 -16.17 -9.47 -14.34
N PRO A 63 -16.94 -10.52 -14.05
CA PRO A 63 -18.24 -10.40 -13.39
C PRO A 63 -18.13 -9.85 -11.97
N LEU A 64 -16.99 -9.99 -11.30
CA LEU A 64 -16.79 -9.51 -9.93
C LEU A 64 -16.45 -8.02 -9.88
N TYR A 65 -15.74 -7.50 -10.89
CA TYR A 65 -15.41 -6.07 -10.96
C TYR A 65 -16.68 -5.22 -11.12
N GLY A 66 -17.00 -4.42 -10.12
CA GLY A 66 -18.22 -3.61 -10.08
C GLY A 66 -19.50 -4.43 -9.85
N TRP A 67 -19.38 -5.63 -9.26
CA TRP A 67 -20.52 -6.51 -9.03
C TRP A 67 -21.68 -5.82 -8.32
N CYS A 68 -21.41 -5.02 -7.31
CA CYS A 68 -22.43 -4.29 -6.55
C CYS A 68 -23.21 -3.28 -7.40
N ASN A 69 -22.57 -2.71 -8.43
CA ASN A 69 -23.18 -1.73 -9.34
C ASN A 69 -23.75 -2.33 -10.62
N LYS A 70 -23.50 -3.63 -10.85
CA LYS A 70 -24.09 -4.41 -11.95
C LYS A 70 -25.31 -5.21 -11.52
N ASN A 71 -25.46 -5.44 -10.22
CA ASN A 71 -26.54 -6.20 -9.64
C ASN A 71 -27.37 -5.28 -8.72
N PHE A 72 -28.68 -5.44 -8.78
CA PHE A 72 -29.60 -4.57 -8.04
C PHE A 72 -30.50 -5.41 -7.13
N LYS A 73 -30.84 -4.83 -5.99
CA LYS A 73 -31.83 -5.38 -5.07
C LYS A 73 -33.23 -5.28 -5.66
N LYS A 74 -34.20 -5.91 -5.02
CA LYS A 74 -35.63 -5.90 -5.45
C LYS A 74 -36.21 -4.49 -5.51
N ASP A 75 -35.68 -3.57 -4.70
CA ASP A 75 -36.07 -2.15 -4.66
C ASP A 75 -35.38 -1.27 -5.72
N GLY A 76 -34.56 -1.88 -6.59
CA GLY A 76 -33.78 -1.17 -7.61
C GLY A 76 -32.50 -0.51 -7.12
N SER A 77 -32.16 -0.59 -5.84
CA SER A 77 -30.90 -0.04 -5.31
C SER A 77 -29.73 -0.99 -5.55
N PRO A 78 -28.49 -0.48 -5.74
CA PRO A 78 -27.29 -1.32 -5.85
C PRO A 78 -26.97 -1.98 -4.53
N TYR A 79 -26.22 -3.10 -4.59
CA TYR A 79 -25.70 -3.75 -3.38
C TYR A 79 -24.57 -2.94 -2.76
N ASN A 80 -24.45 -3.06 -1.43
CA ASN A 80 -23.35 -2.48 -0.65
C ASN A 80 -22.68 -3.58 0.19
N VAL A 81 -21.36 -3.73 0.06
CA VAL A 81 -20.58 -4.77 0.76
C VAL A 81 -20.69 -4.64 2.27
N TYR A 82 -20.84 -3.44 2.81
CA TYR A 82 -20.90 -3.20 4.25
C TYR A 82 -22.28 -3.41 4.88
N THR A 83 -23.35 -3.12 4.13
CA THR A 83 -24.69 -3.00 4.74
C THR A 83 -25.64 -4.13 4.36
N ASP A 84 -25.38 -4.85 3.27
CA ASP A 84 -26.36 -5.80 2.73
C ASP A 84 -26.10 -7.26 3.13
N GLY A 85 -25.18 -7.52 4.08
CA GLY A 85 -24.94 -8.85 4.65
C GLY A 85 -24.45 -9.88 3.65
N LEU A 86 -23.71 -9.47 2.64
CA LEU A 86 -23.17 -10.34 1.59
C LEU A 86 -22.19 -11.37 2.18
N LYS A 87 -22.34 -12.63 1.80
CA LYS A 87 -21.39 -13.70 2.10
C LYS A 87 -20.42 -13.85 0.94
N VAL A 88 -19.17 -13.46 1.15
CA VAL A 88 -18.12 -13.52 0.14
C VAL A 88 -17.14 -14.64 0.48
N TYR A 89 -17.12 -15.68 -0.36
CA TYR A 89 -16.19 -16.80 -0.22
C TYR A 89 -14.90 -16.49 -0.98
N THR A 90 -13.76 -16.62 -0.30
CA THR A 90 -12.46 -16.30 -0.86
C THR A 90 -11.51 -17.50 -0.80
N THR A 91 -10.36 -17.40 -1.44
CA THR A 91 -9.31 -18.41 -1.42
C THR A 91 -8.32 -18.26 -0.27
N ILE A 92 -8.49 -17.22 0.56
CA ILE A 92 -7.63 -16.97 1.73
C ILE A 92 -7.78 -18.12 2.72
N ASP A 93 -6.64 -18.67 3.16
CA ASP A 93 -6.58 -19.61 4.28
C ASP A 93 -6.32 -18.80 5.57
N SER A 94 -7.24 -18.87 6.53
CA SER A 94 -7.19 -18.04 7.75
C SER A 94 -5.96 -18.31 8.62
N ARG A 95 -5.41 -19.53 8.61
CA ARG A 95 -4.19 -19.87 9.35
C ARG A 95 -2.95 -19.30 8.66
N MET A 96 -2.87 -19.46 7.34
CA MET A 96 -1.78 -18.87 6.55
C MET A 96 -1.81 -17.34 6.63
N GLN A 97 -2.99 -16.75 6.59
CA GLN A 97 -3.16 -15.30 6.75
C GLN A 97 -2.62 -14.81 8.09
N ARG A 98 -3.03 -15.46 9.19
CA ARG A 98 -2.53 -15.12 10.52
C ARG A 98 -1.01 -15.26 10.62
N TYR A 99 -0.44 -16.37 10.16
CA TYR A 99 1.01 -16.55 10.16
C TYR A 99 1.75 -15.50 9.32
N ALA A 100 1.17 -15.11 8.19
CA ALA A 100 1.73 -14.06 7.35
C ALA A 100 1.71 -12.69 8.05
N GLU A 101 0.58 -12.33 8.66
CA GLU A 101 0.44 -11.08 9.44
C GLU A 101 1.43 -11.04 10.61
N GLU A 102 1.49 -12.12 11.41
CA GLU A 102 2.42 -12.24 12.54
C GLU A 102 3.89 -12.18 12.08
N ALA A 103 4.24 -12.88 11.00
CA ALA A 103 5.59 -12.90 10.47
C ALA A 103 6.03 -11.54 9.93
N VAL A 104 5.18 -10.88 9.12
CA VAL A 104 5.48 -9.56 8.54
C VAL A 104 5.61 -8.51 9.64
N TYR A 105 4.63 -8.45 10.55
CA TYR A 105 4.67 -7.51 11.66
C TYR A 105 5.88 -7.76 12.56
N GLY A 106 6.06 -9.01 13.00
CA GLY A 106 7.13 -9.38 13.92
C GLY A 106 8.52 -9.11 13.34
N HIS A 107 8.76 -9.44 12.07
CA HIS A 107 10.05 -9.21 11.42
C HIS A 107 10.33 -7.72 11.22
N VAL A 108 9.35 -6.95 10.78
CA VAL A 108 9.54 -5.50 10.61
C VAL A 108 9.68 -4.80 11.95
N ALA A 109 8.78 -5.05 12.90
CA ALA A 109 8.76 -4.34 14.18
C ALA A 109 9.96 -4.67 15.08
N ARG A 110 10.36 -5.96 15.14
CA ARG A 110 11.38 -6.43 16.09
C ARG A 110 12.79 -6.44 15.53
N TYR A 111 12.94 -6.47 14.22
CA TYR A 111 14.26 -6.60 13.59
C TYR A 111 14.56 -5.43 12.63
N LEU A 112 13.77 -5.24 11.57
CA LEU A 112 14.13 -4.27 10.53
C LEU A 112 13.99 -2.82 10.99
N GLN A 113 12.93 -2.48 11.71
CA GLN A 113 12.73 -1.09 12.16
C GLN A 113 13.80 -0.64 13.16
N PRO A 114 14.16 -1.43 14.20
CA PRO A 114 15.23 -1.04 15.10
C PRO A 114 16.60 -0.87 14.40
N GLU A 115 16.94 -1.73 13.42
CA GLU A 115 18.16 -1.57 12.65
C GLU A 115 18.13 -0.33 11.75
N PHE A 116 16.98 -0.03 11.14
CA PHE A 116 16.80 1.18 10.37
C PHE A 116 16.92 2.43 11.24
N ASP A 117 16.28 2.45 12.40
CA ASP A 117 16.32 3.59 13.32
C ASP A 117 17.76 3.83 13.82
N LYS A 118 18.49 2.75 14.12
CA LYS A 118 19.91 2.82 14.48
C LYS A 118 20.78 3.35 13.34
N GLU A 119 20.55 2.89 12.11
CA GLU A 119 21.25 3.39 10.91
C GLU A 119 20.98 4.89 10.73
N LYS A 120 19.75 5.35 10.97
CA LYS A 120 19.33 6.73 10.76
C LYS A 120 19.62 7.67 11.95
N GLN A 121 20.07 7.13 13.06
CA GLN A 121 20.37 7.91 14.25
C GLN A 121 21.44 8.97 13.97
N GLY A 122 21.14 10.24 14.29
CA GLY A 122 22.05 11.36 14.09
C GLY A 122 22.19 11.86 12.65
N GLN A 123 21.49 11.25 11.67
CA GLN A 123 21.51 11.72 10.30
C GLN A 123 20.56 12.91 10.10
N PRO A 124 21.02 14.05 9.55
CA PRO A 124 20.21 15.27 9.42
C PRO A 124 18.97 15.10 8.53
N ASN A 125 19.07 14.23 7.52
CA ASN A 125 18.00 13.98 6.57
C ASN A 125 17.05 12.85 7.01
N ALA A 126 17.28 12.20 8.17
CA ALA A 126 16.45 11.10 8.62
C ALA A 126 14.94 11.41 8.52
N PRO A 127 14.14 10.46 8.08
CA PRO A 127 14.43 9.08 7.62
C PRO A 127 14.87 8.95 6.15
N PHE A 128 15.05 10.06 5.46
CA PHE A 128 15.39 10.08 4.04
C PHE A 128 16.85 9.72 3.78
N SER A 129 17.17 9.41 2.53
CA SER A 129 18.54 9.16 2.09
C SER A 129 19.41 10.42 2.20
N ASP A 130 20.67 10.25 2.58
CA ASP A 130 21.67 11.34 2.61
C ASP A 130 22.03 11.87 1.22
N ALA A 131 21.73 11.07 0.17
CA ALA A 131 21.89 11.51 -1.21
C ALA A 131 20.89 12.59 -1.63
N LEU A 132 19.79 12.79 -0.85
CA LEU A 132 18.79 13.82 -1.14
C LEU A 132 19.24 15.17 -0.61
N LYS A 133 19.05 16.20 -1.44
CA LYS A 133 19.26 17.59 -1.04
C LYS A 133 18.14 18.04 -0.10
N PRO A 134 18.40 19.02 0.78
CA PRO A 134 17.37 19.55 1.69
C PRO A 134 16.11 20.07 1.00
N GLU A 135 16.22 20.60 -0.24
CA GLU A 135 15.08 21.03 -1.05
C GLU A 135 14.20 19.87 -1.47
N GLU A 136 14.80 18.74 -1.82
CA GLU A 136 14.07 17.51 -2.22
C GLU A 136 13.30 16.95 -1.03
N VAL A 137 13.92 16.91 0.15
CA VAL A 137 13.24 16.51 1.39
C VAL A 137 12.07 17.43 1.70
N ARG A 138 12.25 18.77 1.59
CA ARG A 138 11.15 19.73 1.76
C ARG A 138 10.03 19.51 0.76
N THR A 139 10.37 19.19 -0.46
CA THR A 139 9.39 18.91 -1.54
C THR A 139 8.60 17.63 -1.23
N ILE A 140 9.27 16.57 -0.79
CA ILE A 140 8.62 15.31 -0.37
C ILE A 140 7.63 15.56 0.77
N LEU A 141 8.05 16.29 1.80
CA LEU A 141 7.19 16.60 2.95
C LEU A 141 6.00 17.47 2.56
N ARG A 142 6.20 18.50 1.72
CA ARG A 142 5.13 19.36 1.20
C ARG A 142 4.12 18.56 0.35
N ASN A 143 4.60 17.65 -0.49
CA ASN A 143 3.72 16.80 -1.27
C ASN A 143 2.91 15.86 -0.37
N SER A 144 3.53 15.29 0.67
CA SER A 144 2.82 14.47 1.66
C SER A 144 1.78 15.27 2.45
N MET A 145 2.10 16.51 2.82
CA MET A 145 1.15 17.45 3.43
C MET A 145 -0.08 17.65 2.54
N ARG A 146 0.12 17.96 1.25
CA ARG A 146 -0.96 18.19 0.29
C ARG A 146 -1.84 16.95 0.05
N GLN A 147 -1.29 15.77 0.22
CA GLN A 147 -2.00 14.50 0.12
C GLN A 147 -2.76 14.11 1.40
N SER A 148 -2.50 14.78 2.52
CA SER A 148 -3.16 14.49 3.80
C SER A 148 -4.63 14.91 3.79
N GLU A 149 -5.44 14.20 4.58
CA GLU A 149 -6.85 14.52 4.76
C GLU A 149 -7.03 15.92 5.39
N ARG A 150 -6.22 16.25 6.39
CA ARG A 150 -6.22 17.58 7.02
C ARG A 150 -6.08 18.71 5.99
N TYR A 151 -5.13 18.58 5.06
CA TYR A 151 -4.94 19.58 4.00
C TYR A 151 -6.17 19.68 3.10
N ARG A 152 -6.70 18.54 2.66
CA ARG A 152 -7.89 18.51 1.78
C ARG A 152 -9.12 19.13 2.45
N ASN A 153 -9.35 18.80 3.72
CA ASN A 153 -10.47 19.34 4.49
C ASN A 153 -10.34 20.85 4.69
N MET A 154 -9.16 21.34 5.06
CA MET A 154 -8.92 22.79 5.19
C MET A 154 -9.10 23.52 3.84
N LYS A 155 -8.59 22.92 2.75
CA LYS A 155 -8.74 23.48 1.42
C LYS A 155 -10.21 23.55 0.97
N ALA A 156 -10.98 22.50 1.23
CA ALA A 156 -12.42 22.45 0.97
C ALA A 156 -13.20 23.46 1.82
N ALA A 157 -12.74 23.75 3.04
CA ALA A 157 -13.31 24.76 3.92
C ALA A 157 -12.87 26.20 3.56
N GLY A 158 -12.12 26.41 2.47
CA GLY A 158 -11.76 27.72 1.96
C GLY A 158 -10.52 28.37 2.58
N TYR A 159 -9.74 27.65 3.40
CA TYR A 159 -8.51 28.20 3.97
C TYR A 159 -7.46 28.49 2.90
N THR A 160 -6.74 29.58 3.09
CA THR A 160 -5.60 29.97 2.24
C THR A 160 -4.39 29.06 2.48
N GLU A 161 -3.47 28.98 1.52
CA GLU A 161 -2.22 28.25 1.68
C GLU A 161 -1.41 28.70 2.91
N GLY A 162 -1.42 30.00 3.22
CA GLY A 162 -0.73 30.56 4.40
C GLY A 162 -1.33 30.06 5.71
N GLU A 163 -2.64 30.05 5.83
CA GLU A 163 -3.35 29.52 7.01
C GLU A 163 -3.13 28.01 7.18
N ILE A 164 -3.18 27.26 6.09
CA ILE A 164 -2.90 25.83 6.10
C ILE A 164 -1.46 25.60 6.56
N MET A 165 -0.49 26.29 5.99
CA MET A 165 0.92 26.18 6.41
C MET A 165 1.13 26.54 7.89
N LYS A 166 0.42 27.55 8.40
CA LYS A 166 0.44 27.90 9.82
C LYS A 166 -0.11 26.75 10.67
N ALA A 167 -1.27 26.20 10.30
CA ALA A 167 -1.88 25.06 11.00
C ALA A 167 -0.95 23.83 11.03
N PHE A 168 -0.22 23.56 9.95
CA PHE A 168 0.71 22.44 9.89
C PHE A 168 2.00 22.65 10.70
N ARG A 169 2.27 23.88 11.17
CA ARG A 169 3.39 24.22 12.04
C ARG A 169 2.98 24.48 13.50
N THR A 170 1.69 24.45 13.78
CA THR A 170 1.16 24.65 15.13
C THR A 170 1.03 23.31 15.84
N PRO A 171 1.64 23.12 17.02
CA PRO A 171 1.45 21.90 17.82
C PRO A 171 -0.03 21.61 18.06
N THR A 172 -0.41 20.37 17.94
CA THR A 172 -1.80 19.87 18.06
C THR A 172 -1.76 18.52 18.73
N ASP A 173 -2.68 18.26 19.63
CA ASP A 173 -2.85 16.95 20.25
C ASP A 173 -3.33 15.95 19.19
N MET A 174 -2.68 14.80 19.16
CA MET A 174 -2.97 13.74 18.22
C MET A 174 -2.54 12.38 18.74
N THR A 175 -3.25 11.35 18.27
CA THR A 175 -2.87 9.96 18.49
C THR A 175 -2.06 9.48 17.30
N ILE A 176 -0.90 8.90 17.53
CA ILE A 176 0.01 8.38 16.52
C ILE A 176 0.28 6.90 16.72
N PHE A 177 0.61 6.22 15.64
CA PHE A 177 1.01 4.81 15.66
C PHE A 177 2.35 4.61 16.37
N SER A 178 2.44 3.56 17.18
CA SER A 178 3.71 2.95 17.58
C SER A 178 3.60 1.43 17.57
N TYR A 179 4.74 0.72 17.52
CA TYR A 179 4.75 -0.75 17.61
C TYR A 179 4.31 -1.29 18.98
N HIS A 180 4.10 -0.41 19.96
CA HIS A 180 3.64 -0.74 21.31
C HIS A 180 2.18 -0.33 21.56
N GLY A 181 1.48 0.07 20.51
CA GLY A 181 0.11 0.61 20.54
C GLY A 181 0.09 2.10 20.24
N ASP A 182 -1.12 2.63 20.16
CA ASP A 182 -1.33 4.05 19.88
C ASP A 182 -0.77 4.92 21.01
N LEU A 183 -0.16 6.04 20.63
CA LEU A 183 0.47 6.99 21.55
C LEU A 183 -0.17 8.37 21.38
N ASP A 184 -0.74 8.89 22.46
CA ASP A 184 -1.22 10.27 22.53
C ASP A 184 -0.03 11.22 22.74
N THR A 185 0.06 12.23 21.90
CA THR A 185 1.17 13.19 21.90
C THR A 185 0.76 14.54 21.32
N THR A 186 1.52 15.57 21.68
CA THR A 186 1.38 16.91 21.10
C THR A 186 2.57 17.19 20.18
N MET A 187 2.30 17.29 18.88
CA MET A 187 3.33 17.64 17.89
C MET A 187 2.73 18.44 16.73
N THR A 188 3.58 19.01 15.87
CA THR A 188 3.06 19.68 14.68
C THR A 188 2.60 18.61 13.66
N PRO A 189 1.54 18.88 12.89
CA PRO A 189 1.13 17.99 11.79
C PRO A 189 2.25 17.75 10.76
N MET A 190 3.19 18.66 10.60
CA MET A 190 4.35 18.46 9.74
C MET A 190 5.33 17.44 10.34
N ASP A 191 5.55 17.50 11.66
CA ASP A 191 6.42 16.53 12.36
C ASP A 191 5.78 15.14 12.36
N SER A 192 4.45 15.06 12.49
CA SER A 192 3.76 13.76 12.36
C SER A 192 3.95 13.14 10.98
N ILE A 193 3.91 13.95 9.89
CA ILE A 193 4.21 13.46 8.55
C ILE A 193 5.64 12.89 8.48
N ARG A 194 6.62 13.59 9.04
CA ARG A 194 8.01 13.10 9.11
C ARG A 194 8.11 11.83 9.94
N TYR A 195 7.44 11.78 11.09
CA TYR A 195 7.36 10.61 11.96
C TYR A 195 6.85 9.38 11.21
N TYR A 196 5.72 9.50 10.50
CA TYR A 196 5.18 8.40 9.70
C TYR A 196 6.08 7.96 8.53
N LYS A 197 7.01 8.81 8.07
CA LYS A 197 8.02 8.44 7.06
C LYS A 197 9.14 7.55 7.62
N HIS A 198 9.32 7.50 8.94
CA HIS A 198 10.29 6.60 9.59
C HIS A 198 9.86 5.13 9.52
N PHE A 199 8.57 4.85 9.48
CA PHE A 199 8.09 3.47 9.50
C PHE A 199 8.35 2.77 8.17
N LEU A 200 9.04 1.64 8.22
CA LEU A 200 9.25 0.77 7.09
C LEU A 200 7.91 0.20 6.62
N ARG A 201 7.79 -0.02 5.32
CA ARG A 201 6.60 -0.58 4.70
C ARG A 201 6.91 -1.95 4.12
N ALA A 202 6.03 -2.90 4.34
CA ALA A 202 6.14 -4.24 3.79
C ALA A 202 4.81 -4.67 3.19
N GLY A 203 4.89 -5.48 2.14
CA GLY A 203 3.76 -6.22 1.59
C GLY A 203 4.17 -7.67 1.40
N PHE A 204 3.25 -8.59 1.64
CA PHE A 204 3.47 -10.02 1.47
C PHE A 204 2.23 -10.67 0.87
N MET A 205 2.45 -11.57 -0.07
CA MET A 205 1.38 -12.38 -0.66
C MET A 205 1.88 -13.81 -0.85
N SER A 206 1.05 -14.78 -0.46
CA SER A 206 1.27 -16.20 -0.73
C SER A 206 0.23 -16.70 -1.71
N MET A 207 0.67 -17.44 -2.70
CA MET A 207 -0.16 -17.95 -3.79
C MET A 207 0.13 -19.43 -4.03
N ASP A 208 -0.90 -20.22 -4.28
CA ASP A 208 -0.76 -21.60 -4.74
C ASP A 208 -0.24 -21.59 -6.19
N PRO A 209 0.93 -22.18 -6.47
CA PRO A 209 1.54 -22.12 -7.81
C PRO A 209 0.77 -22.90 -8.88
N LYS A 210 -0.10 -23.85 -8.51
CA LYS A 210 -0.88 -24.65 -9.46
C LYS A 210 -2.17 -23.97 -9.86
N THR A 211 -2.84 -23.33 -8.91
CA THR A 211 -4.17 -22.74 -9.12
C THR A 211 -4.14 -21.22 -9.29
N GLY A 212 -3.06 -20.57 -8.86
CA GLY A 212 -2.98 -19.11 -8.76
C GLY A 212 -3.81 -18.53 -7.60
N TYR A 213 -4.39 -19.37 -6.74
CA TYR A 213 -5.21 -18.89 -5.62
C TYR A 213 -4.38 -18.21 -4.54
N VAL A 214 -4.75 -17.00 -4.19
CA VAL A 214 -4.11 -16.27 -3.09
C VAL A 214 -4.54 -16.88 -1.76
N LYS A 215 -3.57 -17.31 -0.96
CA LYS A 215 -3.75 -17.98 0.33
C LYS A 215 -3.52 -17.05 1.52
N ALA A 216 -2.65 -16.05 1.37
CA ALA A 216 -2.43 -15.01 2.35
C ALA A 216 -2.12 -13.69 1.66
N TYR A 217 -2.55 -12.57 2.26
CA TYR A 217 -2.39 -11.26 1.69
C TYR A 217 -2.21 -10.21 2.80
N VAL A 218 -1.01 -9.64 2.89
CA VAL A 218 -0.65 -8.61 3.88
C VAL A 218 -0.20 -7.37 3.13
N GLY A 219 -1.07 -6.38 3.00
CA GLY A 219 -0.77 -5.15 2.26
C GLY A 219 0.03 -4.12 3.05
N GLY A 220 0.18 -4.32 4.36
CA GLY A 220 0.93 -3.44 5.26
C GLY A 220 0.89 -3.93 6.69
N LEU A 221 1.46 -3.12 7.61
CA LEU A 221 1.61 -3.49 9.02
C LEU A 221 0.35 -3.25 9.84
N ASP A 222 -0.36 -2.17 9.55
CA ASP A 222 -1.55 -1.72 10.27
C ASP A 222 -2.42 -0.90 9.33
N TYR A 223 -3.63 -1.37 9.06
CA TYR A 223 -4.52 -0.70 8.12
C TYR A 223 -5.09 0.62 8.67
N SER A 224 -5.24 0.75 9.98
CA SER A 224 -5.80 1.96 10.59
C SER A 224 -4.92 3.18 10.38
N HIS A 225 -3.58 2.98 10.40
CA HIS A 225 -2.59 4.05 10.23
C HIS A 225 -1.96 4.07 8.84
N PHE A 226 -1.93 2.95 8.13
CA PHE A 226 -1.19 2.76 6.89
C PHE A 226 -2.05 2.14 5.79
N MET A 227 -3.05 2.86 5.33
CA MET A 227 -4.04 2.36 4.35
C MET A 227 -3.46 2.02 2.97
N TYR A 228 -2.23 2.48 2.66
CA TYR A 228 -1.64 2.22 1.35
C TYR A 228 -1.21 0.76 1.23
N ASP A 229 -1.83 0.05 0.29
CA ASP A 229 -1.55 -1.35 0.02
C ASP A 229 -0.23 -1.52 -0.74
N MET A 230 0.75 -2.16 -0.10
CA MET A 230 2.08 -2.38 -0.67
C MET A 230 2.11 -3.54 -1.67
N VAL A 231 1.12 -4.42 -1.67
CA VAL A 231 1.05 -5.56 -2.60
C VAL A 231 0.62 -5.09 -3.98
N THR A 232 -0.49 -4.35 -4.06
CA THR A 232 -1.05 -3.90 -5.35
C THR A 232 -0.62 -2.49 -5.74
N GLY A 233 -0.39 -1.60 -4.76
CA GLY A 233 -0.02 -0.20 -5.00
C GLY A 233 1.49 0.06 -5.03
N GLY A 234 2.28 -0.78 -4.36
CA GLY A 234 3.72 -0.57 -4.17
C GLY A 234 4.52 -0.76 -5.45
N ARG A 235 4.90 0.33 -6.11
CA ARG A 235 5.80 0.26 -7.27
C ARG A 235 7.25 0.34 -6.82
N ARG A 236 8.04 -0.66 -7.18
CA ARG A 236 9.46 -0.76 -6.86
C ARG A 236 10.25 -1.21 -8.08
N GLN A 237 11.55 -0.91 -8.09
CA GLN A 237 12.47 -1.46 -9.07
C GLN A 237 12.52 -2.98 -8.90
N VAL A 238 12.22 -3.71 -9.99
CA VAL A 238 12.10 -5.16 -9.93
C VAL A 238 13.43 -5.86 -9.67
N GLY A 239 14.56 -5.28 -10.07
CA GLY A 239 15.88 -5.89 -9.91
C GLY A 239 15.92 -7.32 -10.45
N SER A 240 16.53 -8.23 -9.72
CA SER A 240 16.65 -9.65 -10.09
C SER A 240 15.34 -10.44 -10.10
N THR A 241 14.25 -9.91 -9.54
CA THR A 241 12.94 -10.58 -9.60
C THR A 241 12.35 -10.64 -11.01
N ILE A 242 12.90 -9.88 -11.97
CA ILE A 242 12.55 -10.00 -13.39
C ILE A 242 13.09 -11.27 -14.06
N LYS A 243 14.14 -11.89 -13.49
CA LYS A 243 14.84 -13.02 -14.13
C LYS A 243 13.93 -14.22 -14.45
N PRO A 244 13.01 -14.67 -13.60
CA PRO A 244 12.10 -15.75 -13.94
C PRO A 244 11.31 -15.47 -15.23
N PHE A 245 10.82 -14.24 -15.39
CA PHE A 245 10.09 -13.83 -16.59
C PHE A 245 11.00 -13.78 -17.83
N LEU A 246 12.21 -13.24 -17.67
CA LEU A 246 13.21 -13.18 -18.75
C LEU A 246 13.61 -14.58 -19.22
N TYR A 247 13.90 -15.49 -18.29
CA TYR A 247 14.27 -16.87 -18.64
C TYR A 247 13.10 -17.64 -19.23
N SER A 248 11.87 -17.45 -18.73
CA SER A 248 10.69 -18.04 -19.33
C SER A 248 10.51 -17.60 -20.79
N LEU A 249 10.70 -16.32 -21.06
CA LEU A 249 10.67 -15.78 -22.43
C LEU A 249 11.79 -16.36 -23.30
N ALA A 250 13.00 -16.45 -22.79
CA ALA A 250 14.14 -17.04 -23.50
C ALA A 250 13.88 -18.50 -23.88
N MET A 251 13.40 -19.32 -22.92
CA MET A 251 13.05 -20.72 -23.16
C MET A 251 11.90 -20.86 -24.17
N GLY A 252 10.90 -19.99 -24.11
CA GLY A 252 9.82 -19.92 -25.09
C GLY A 252 10.30 -19.58 -26.52
N ASN A 253 11.48 -18.96 -26.65
CA ASN A 253 12.14 -18.64 -27.91
C ASN A 253 13.24 -19.67 -28.30
N GLY A 254 13.27 -20.84 -27.67
CA GLY A 254 14.16 -21.94 -28.04
C GLY A 254 15.49 -21.97 -27.30
N PHE A 255 15.74 -21.05 -26.35
CA PHE A 255 16.91 -21.12 -25.48
C PHE A 255 16.75 -22.25 -24.45
N THR A 256 17.88 -22.81 -24.05
CA THR A 256 17.96 -23.85 -23.01
C THR A 256 18.75 -23.36 -21.80
N PRO A 257 18.64 -23.99 -20.64
CA PRO A 257 19.47 -23.66 -19.47
C PRO A 257 20.99 -23.88 -19.71
N CYS A 258 21.35 -24.62 -20.78
CA CYS A 258 22.74 -24.89 -21.15
C CYS A 258 23.34 -23.86 -22.10
N ASP A 259 22.51 -22.96 -22.67
CA ASP A 259 23.00 -21.93 -23.57
C ASP A 259 23.84 -20.90 -22.80
N LYS A 260 24.92 -20.49 -23.44
CA LYS A 260 25.89 -19.54 -22.83
C LYS A 260 25.89 -18.25 -23.59
N ALA A 261 25.86 -17.14 -22.91
CA ALA A 261 26.06 -15.82 -23.45
C ALA A 261 27.46 -15.29 -23.07
N PRO A 262 28.21 -14.64 -24.02
CA PRO A 262 29.49 -14.03 -23.69
C PRO A 262 29.29 -12.86 -22.70
N ASN A 263 30.08 -12.88 -21.61
CA ASN A 263 30.08 -11.83 -20.63
C ASN A 263 30.96 -10.66 -21.05
N VAL A 264 30.58 -10.01 -22.14
CA VAL A 264 31.29 -8.86 -22.69
C VAL A 264 30.56 -7.56 -22.35
N GLN A 265 31.33 -6.53 -22.06
CA GLN A 265 30.79 -5.21 -21.79
C GLN A 265 30.27 -4.60 -23.10
N ARG A 266 29.01 -4.20 -23.12
CA ARG A 266 28.37 -3.54 -24.28
C ARG A 266 27.82 -2.20 -23.88
N THR A 267 27.96 -1.21 -24.74
CA THR A 267 27.35 0.11 -24.55
C THR A 267 26.05 0.17 -25.36
N TYR A 268 25.00 0.57 -24.67
CA TYR A 268 23.67 0.79 -25.24
C TYR A 268 23.34 2.28 -25.23
N MET A 269 22.56 2.72 -26.20
CA MET A 269 21.98 4.07 -26.17
C MET A 269 20.61 4.01 -25.47
N VAL A 270 20.50 4.66 -24.35
CA VAL A 270 19.25 4.73 -23.54
C VAL A 270 18.84 6.19 -23.43
N ALA A 271 17.68 6.54 -23.95
CA ALA A 271 17.17 7.93 -23.99
C ALA A 271 18.22 8.95 -24.54
N GLY A 272 18.96 8.55 -25.55
CA GLY A 272 19.99 9.41 -26.18
C GLY A 272 21.31 9.50 -25.42
N GLN A 273 21.47 8.78 -24.32
CA GLN A 273 22.72 8.75 -23.55
C GLN A 273 23.37 7.36 -23.62
N PRO A 274 24.72 7.29 -23.76
CA PRO A 274 25.41 6.02 -23.72
C PRO A 274 25.36 5.41 -22.30
N TRP A 275 24.90 4.18 -22.22
CA TRP A 275 24.84 3.42 -20.96
C TRP A 275 25.60 2.10 -21.14
N THR A 276 26.59 1.89 -20.28
CA THR A 276 27.42 0.69 -20.26
C THR A 276 27.25 -0.03 -18.93
N PRO A 277 26.44 -1.11 -18.86
CA PRO A 277 26.28 -1.85 -17.62
C PRO A 277 27.60 -2.52 -17.21
N ARG A 278 27.89 -2.49 -15.91
CA ARG A 278 29.04 -3.19 -15.33
C ARG A 278 28.61 -4.58 -14.91
N ASN A 279 29.38 -5.58 -15.29
CA ASN A 279 29.20 -6.94 -14.81
C ASN A 279 29.82 -7.10 -13.43
N GLY A 280 29.06 -7.70 -12.50
CA GLY A 280 29.54 -7.96 -11.13
C GLY A 280 30.49 -9.16 -11.03
N SER A 281 30.66 -9.95 -12.09
CA SER A 281 31.55 -11.11 -12.14
C SER A 281 32.65 -10.93 -13.17
N HIS A 282 33.80 -11.52 -12.91
CA HIS A 282 34.92 -11.62 -13.88
C HIS A 282 34.82 -12.88 -14.76
N ALA A 283 33.72 -13.62 -14.69
CA ALA A 283 33.51 -14.81 -15.51
C ALA A 283 33.45 -14.43 -17.01
N ARG A 284 34.04 -15.24 -17.84
CA ARG A 284 34.09 -15.02 -19.31
C ARG A 284 32.72 -15.21 -19.95
N TYR A 285 31.89 -16.08 -19.37
CA TYR A 285 30.53 -16.37 -19.81
C TYR A 285 29.57 -16.32 -18.62
N GLY A 286 28.34 -15.88 -18.84
CA GLY A 286 27.23 -15.89 -17.90
C GLY A 286 26.30 -17.08 -18.12
#